data_b9bfff8c7df9acc9127eafff33e52260
#
_entry.id   b9bfff8c7df9acc9127eafff33e52260
#
_cell.length_a   1.000
_cell.length_b   1.000
_cell.length_c   1.000
_cell.angle_alpha   90.00
_cell.angle_beta   90.00
_cell.angle_gamma   90.00
#
_symmetry.space_group_name_H-M   'P 1'
#
loop_
_entity.id
_entity.type
_entity.pdbx_description
1 polymer ?
#
loop_
_entity_poly.entity_id
_entity_poly.type
_entity_poly.pdbx_seq_one_letter_code
_entity_poly.pdbx_strand_id
1 'polypeptide(L)'
;MPDQDANSLSFKLVYYGPAQSGKTTNLLRLHDILSPELKGEVMTMETKDDRTLFFDLLPLGFRAPSGLLIKLRLFTVPGQVAHDGTRKAVLSRADGIVFVADSDRSQETNNGEAFQSMADNCHRVGLDFEHTPLVVQFNKRDLPGAVPEAEIRERWEAAPWPLHFAVALTGDGVEATFESLLRALYRRHDAELGLAREHGVSEQAFVAGILGRP
;
A
#
# COMPACT_ATOMS: atom_id res chain seq x y z
N MET A 1 -14.59 -4.74 2.49
CA MET A 1 -15.22 -5.02 1.19
C MET A 1 -15.01 -3.82 0.29
N PRO A 2 -14.51 -4.01 -0.95
CA PRO A 2 -14.40 -2.93 -1.92
C PRO A 2 -15.77 -2.32 -2.25
N ASP A 3 -15.76 -1.02 -2.53
CA ASP A 3 -16.97 -0.32 -2.94
C ASP A 3 -17.39 -0.79 -4.34
N GLN A 4 -18.62 -1.24 -4.50
CA GLN A 4 -19.18 -1.70 -5.78
C GLN A 4 -20.30 -0.76 -6.23
N ASP A 5 -20.11 -0.18 -7.40
CA ASP A 5 -21.20 0.41 -8.21
C ASP A 5 -21.53 -0.57 -9.35
N ALA A 6 -22.70 -0.45 -9.95
CA ALA A 6 -23.18 -1.40 -10.98
C ALA A 6 -22.19 -1.69 -12.14
N ASN A 7 -21.16 -0.89 -12.34
CA ASN A 7 -20.14 -1.06 -13.37
C ASN A 7 -18.72 -0.65 -12.92
N SER A 8 -18.46 -0.53 -11.64
CA SER A 8 -17.13 -0.23 -11.12
C SER A 8 -16.85 -0.92 -9.78
N LEU A 9 -15.60 -1.32 -9.58
CA LEU A 9 -15.05 -1.92 -8.39
C LEU A 9 -13.91 -1.02 -7.89
N SER A 10 -13.91 -0.64 -6.63
CA SER A 10 -12.90 0.27 -6.08
C SER A 10 -12.23 -0.33 -4.86
N PHE A 11 -10.91 -0.48 -4.91
CA PHE A 11 -10.07 -0.92 -3.79
C PHE A 11 -9.35 0.25 -3.14
N LYS A 12 -9.22 0.20 -1.82
CA LYS A 12 -8.49 1.16 -1.01
C LYS A 12 -7.18 0.52 -0.50
N LEU A 13 -6.05 1.08 -0.90
CA LEU A 13 -4.71 0.63 -0.49
C LEU A 13 -4.05 1.69 0.37
N VAL A 14 -3.40 1.28 1.46
CA VAL A 14 -2.83 2.21 2.44
C VAL A 14 -1.35 1.96 2.64
N TYR A 15 -0.54 3.00 2.45
CA TYR A 15 0.88 3.01 2.81
C TYR A 15 1.02 3.50 4.25
N TYR A 16 1.37 2.59 5.14
CA TYR A 16 1.56 2.83 6.57
C TYR A 16 3.04 2.76 6.96
N GLY A 17 3.41 3.32 8.12
CA GLY A 17 4.77 3.27 8.63
C GLY A 17 5.15 4.54 9.41
N PRO A 18 6.33 4.56 10.05
CA PRO A 18 6.77 5.69 10.87
C PRO A 18 6.93 6.97 10.05
N ALA A 19 7.11 8.08 10.76
CA ALA A 19 7.43 9.36 10.12
C ALA A 19 8.69 9.24 9.26
N GLN A 20 8.68 9.89 8.09
CA GLN A 20 9.81 9.95 7.17
C GLN A 20 10.28 8.61 6.59
N SER A 21 9.55 7.50 6.76
CA SER A 21 9.92 6.20 6.17
C SER A 21 9.88 6.16 4.62
N GLY A 22 9.31 7.18 3.98
CA GLY A 22 9.26 7.29 2.52
C GLY A 22 7.93 6.86 1.89
N LYS A 23 6.81 6.88 2.64
CA LYS A 23 5.46 6.57 2.14
C LYS A 23 5.07 7.44 0.94
N THR A 24 5.13 8.76 1.10
CA THR A 24 4.85 9.73 0.03
C THR A 24 5.78 9.54 -1.16
N THR A 25 7.08 9.29 -0.91
CA THR A 25 8.06 9.03 -1.96
C THR A 25 7.70 7.80 -2.78
N ASN A 26 7.21 6.73 -2.15
CA ASN A 26 6.70 5.54 -2.85
C ASN A 26 5.53 5.89 -3.79
N LEU A 27 4.54 6.67 -3.32
CA LEU A 27 3.42 7.07 -4.17
C LEU A 27 3.86 7.93 -5.36
N LEU A 28 4.76 8.89 -5.13
CA LEU A 28 5.30 9.74 -6.19
C LEU A 28 6.07 8.90 -7.22
N ARG A 29 6.87 7.93 -6.79
CA ARG A 29 7.58 7.04 -7.71
C ARG A 29 6.66 6.09 -8.47
N LEU A 30 5.62 5.55 -7.83
CA LEU A 30 4.58 4.81 -8.54
C LEU A 30 3.92 5.69 -9.60
N HIS A 31 3.60 6.94 -9.25
CA HIS A 31 3.06 7.88 -10.21
C HIS A 31 4.01 8.11 -11.40
N ASP A 32 5.32 8.20 -11.19
CA ASP A 32 6.30 8.37 -12.28
C ASP A 32 6.42 7.11 -13.17
N ILE A 33 6.38 5.92 -12.56
CA ILE A 33 6.58 4.64 -13.24
C ILE A 33 5.34 4.22 -14.05
N LEU A 34 4.14 4.45 -13.52
CA LEU A 34 2.90 4.00 -14.13
C LEU A 34 2.54 4.83 -15.36
N SER A 35 1.85 4.19 -16.32
CA SER A 35 1.37 4.86 -17.53
C SER A 35 0.44 6.04 -17.22
N PRO A 36 0.58 7.21 -17.90
CA PRO A 36 -0.30 8.36 -17.73
C PRO A 36 -1.79 8.05 -17.91
N GLU A 37 -2.12 7.07 -18.75
CA GLU A 37 -3.50 6.67 -19.06
C GLU A 37 -4.22 5.99 -17.90
N LEU A 38 -3.46 5.45 -16.93
CA LEU A 38 -3.98 4.65 -15.81
C LEU A 38 -4.09 5.43 -14.51
N LYS A 39 -3.45 6.59 -14.43
CA LYS A 39 -3.29 7.36 -13.20
C LYS A 39 -3.95 8.73 -13.28
N GLY A 40 -4.53 9.16 -12.15
CA GLY A 40 -4.86 10.56 -11.92
C GLY A 40 -3.70 11.32 -11.27
N GLU A 41 -3.90 12.60 -11.01
CA GLU A 41 -2.92 13.41 -10.29
C GLU A 41 -2.81 12.98 -8.83
N VAL A 42 -1.60 13.04 -8.29
CA VAL A 42 -1.38 12.88 -6.84
C VAL A 42 -1.96 14.10 -6.13
N MET A 43 -2.87 13.87 -5.22
CA MET A 43 -3.51 14.92 -4.42
C MET A 43 -2.99 14.86 -3.00
N THR A 44 -2.40 15.96 -2.51
CA THR A 44 -2.09 16.11 -1.09
C THR A 44 -3.25 16.84 -0.42
N MET A 45 -3.85 16.23 0.60
CA MET A 45 -4.95 16.82 1.34
C MET A 45 -4.47 17.42 2.66
N GLU A 46 -4.71 18.73 2.81
CA GLU A 46 -4.47 19.50 4.04
C GLU A 46 -5.82 19.90 4.65
N THR A 47 -5.99 19.71 5.96
CA THR A 47 -7.18 20.26 6.62
C THR A 47 -6.89 21.60 7.24
N LYS A 48 -7.86 22.53 7.12
CA LYS A 48 -7.75 23.96 7.45
C LYS A 48 -7.72 24.32 8.92
N ASP A 49 -8.05 23.43 9.84
CA ASP A 49 -8.16 23.74 11.27
C ASP A 49 -6.99 23.14 12.05
N ASP A 50 -5.85 23.81 12.08
CA ASP A 50 -4.70 23.67 13.01
C ASP A 50 -4.23 22.23 13.35
N ARG A 51 -4.74 21.22 12.67
CA ARG A 51 -4.37 19.80 12.75
C ARG A 51 -4.13 19.27 11.36
N THR A 52 -2.91 19.38 10.91
CA THR A 52 -2.45 18.99 9.59
C THR A 52 -2.70 17.49 9.35
N LEU A 53 -3.78 17.19 8.67
CA LEU A 53 -4.09 15.87 8.14
C LEU A 53 -3.44 15.77 6.76
N PHE A 54 -2.13 15.48 6.71
CA PHE A 54 -1.47 15.19 5.45
C PHE A 54 -1.67 13.71 5.12
N PHE A 55 -2.36 13.44 4.06
CA PHE A 55 -2.31 12.16 3.37
C PHE A 55 -2.29 12.41 1.87
N ASP A 56 -1.51 11.61 1.16
CA ASP A 56 -1.47 11.66 -0.28
C ASP A 56 -2.45 10.63 -0.84
N LEU A 57 -3.10 10.96 -1.94
CA LEU A 57 -3.99 10.08 -2.67
C LEU A 57 -3.52 9.98 -4.11
N LEU A 58 -3.29 8.75 -4.57
CA LEU A 58 -3.02 8.43 -5.98
C LEU A 58 -4.15 7.53 -6.50
N PRO A 59 -5.05 8.02 -7.37
CA PRO A 59 -6.04 7.20 -8.03
C PRO A 59 -5.44 6.50 -9.25
N LEU A 60 -5.75 5.19 -9.40
CA LEU A 60 -5.39 4.35 -10.53
C LEU A 60 -6.61 3.61 -11.03
N GLY A 61 -6.61 3.14 -12.28
CA GLY A 61 -7.68 2.27 -12.76
C GLY A 61 -7.50 1.78 -14.18
N PHE A 62 -8.15 0.66 -14.49
CA PHE A 62 -8.22 0.09 -15.83
C PHE A 62 -9.59 -0.55 -16.07
N ARG A 63 -9.93 -0.81 -17.36
CA ARG A 63 -11.15 -1.53 -17.73
C ARG A 63 -10.85 -3.01 -18.01
N ALA A 64 -11.61 -3.87 -17.35
CA ALA A 64 -11.62 -5.29 -17.64
C ALA A 64 -12.26 -5.60 -19.00
N PRO A 65 -12.02 -6.77 -19.61
CA PRO A 65 -12.67 -7.20 -20.84
C PRO A 65 -14.21 -7.18 -20.79
N SER A 66 -14.79 -7.42 -19.63
CA SER A 66 -16.24 -7.31 -19.38
C SER A 66 -16.80 -5.88 -19.40
N GLY A 67 -15.92 -4.86 -19.47
CA GLY A 67 -16.28 -3.45 -19.32
C GLY A 67 -16.30 -2.95 -17.87
N LEU A 68 -16.11 -3.81 -16.88
CA LEU A 68 -15.99 -3.42 -15.47
C LEU A 68 -14.79 -2.48 -15.29
N LEU A 69 -15.01 -1.32 -14.67
CA LEU A 69 -13.94 -0.40 -14.32
C LEU A 69 -13.37 -0.77 -12.94
N ILE A 70 -12.13 -1.22 -12.91
CA ILE A 70 -11.41 -1.51 -11.68
C ILE A 70 -10.60 -0.29 -11.29
N LYS A 71 -10.85 0.25 -10.09
CA LYS A 71 -10.23 1.43 -9.54
C LYS A 71 -9.41 1.07 -8.31
N LEU A 72 -8.24 1.69 -8.14
CA LEU A 72 -7.45 1.64 -6.92
C LEU A 72 -7.24 3.07 -6.41
N ARG A 73 -7.37 3.24 -5.11
CA ARG A 73 -7.09 4.50 -4.41
C ARG A 73 -5.98 4.23 -3.41
N LEU A 74 -4.81 4.76 -3.66
CA LEU A 74 -3.63 4.60 -2.80
C LEU A 74 -3.53 5.81 -1.87
N PHE A 75 -3.46 5.55 -0.57
CA PHE A 75 -3.37 6.58 0.48
C PHE A 75 -2.08 6.42 1.28
N THR A 76 -1.50 7.52 1.73
CA THR A 76 -0.50 7.49 2.82
C THR A 76 -1.14 7.87 4.14
N VAL A 77 -0.56 7.44 5.25
CA VAL A 77 -0.93 7.93 6.59
C VAL A 77 0.14 8.88 7.13
N PRO A 78 -0.24 9.89 7.94
CA PRO A 78 0.73 10.69 8.65
C PRO A 78 1.52 9.81 9.63
N GLY A 79 2.86 9.92 9.56
CA GLY A 79 3.75 9.08 10.38
C GLY A 79 3.87 9.53 11.84
N GLN A 80 3.42 10.74 12.19
CA GLN A 80 3.52 11.26 13.55
C GLN A 80 2.43 10.67 14.46
N VAL A 81 2.80 10.32 15.69
CA VAL A 81 1.90 9.70 16.70
C VAL A 81 0.70 10.59 17.04
N ALA A 82 0.86 11.92 16.99
CA ALA A 82 -0.20 12.88 17.28
C ALA A 82 -1.46 12.77 16.38
N HIS A 83 -1.39 12.02 15.27
CA HIS A 83 -2.46 11.90 14.27
C HIS A 83 -3.17 10.53 14.29
N ASP A 84 -3.34 9.91 15.44
CA ASP A 84 -3.96 8.59 15.57
C ASP A 84 -5.37 8.52 14.96
N GLY A 85 -6.18 9.56 15.15
CA GLY A 85 -7.52 9.67 14.56
C GLY A 85 -7.50 9.61 13.03
N THR A 86 -6.52 10.27 12.39
CA THR A 86 -6.36 10.25 10.93
C THR A 86 -5.91 8.89 10.44
N ARG A 87 -4.95 8.26 11.14
CA ARG A 87 -4.48 6.92 10.79
C ARG A 87 -5.62 5.91 10.80
N LYS A 88 -6.50 5.96 11.81
CA LYS A 88 -7.73 5.15 11.88
C LYS A 88 -8.68 5.43 10.72
N ALA A 89 -8.94 6.70 10.43
CA ALA A 89 -9.83 7.07 9.33
C ALA A 89 -9.29 6.60 7.96
N VAL A 90 -7.98 6.70 7.74
CA VAL A 90 -7.33 6.22 6.52
C VAL A 90 -7.33 4.68 6.47
N LEU A 91 -7.08 3.97 7.58
CA LEU A 91 -7.14 2.50 7.62
C LEU A 91 -8.55 1.94 7.49
N SER A 92 -9.58 2.69 7.90
CA SER A 92 -10.96 2.23 7.81
C SER A 92 -11.29 1.78 6.36
N ARG A 93 -11.79 0.55 6.24
CA ARG A 93 -12.12 -0.10 4.95
C ARG A 93 -10.92 -0.22 3.99
N ALA A 94 -9.69 -0.34 4.50
CA ALA A 94 -8.56 -0.68 3.65
C ALA A 94 -8.69 -2.12 3.16
N ASP A 95 -8.45 -2.32 1.86
CA ASP A 95 -8.46 -3.63 1.21
C ASP A 95 -7.04 -4.22 1.13
N GLY A 96 -6.02 -3.41 1.34
CA GLY A 96 -4.63 -3.84 1.39
C GLY A 96 -3.70 -2.76 1.98
N ILE A 97 -2.58 -3.19 2.54
CA ILE A 97 -1.63 -2.33 3.24
C ILE A 97 -0.20 -2.60 2.76
N VAL A 98 0.56 -1.54 2.52
CA VAL A 98 2.03 -1.59 2.46
C VAL A 98 2.57 -0.98 3.75
N PHE A 99 3.28 -1.76 4.56
CA PHE A 99 4.02 -1.22 5.68
C PHE A 99 5.43 -0.82 5.22
N VAL A 100 5.72 0.47 5.25
CA VAL A 100 7.01 1.03 4.84
C VAL A 100 7.85 1.29 6.07
N ALA A 101 8.82 0.41 6.34
CA ALA A 101 9.84 0.55 7.38
C ALA A 101 11.02 1.36 6.86
N ASP A 102 11.71 2.07 7.74
CA ASP A 102 13.00 2.69 7.47
C ASP A 102 14.12 1.68 7.74
N SER A 103 15.02 1.49 6.79
CA SER A 103 16.11 0.52 6.91
C SER A 103 17.23 0.92 7.87
N ASP A 104 17.31 2.18 8.27
CA ASP A 104 18.34 2.64 9.20
C ASP A 104 18.19 1.96 10.56
N ARG A 105 19.30 1.45 11.10
CA ARG A 105 19.33 0.76 12.40
C ARG A 105 18.78 1.61 13.55
N SER A 106 18.99 2.91 13.51
CA SER A 106 18.46 3.84 14.51
C SER A 106 16.93 3.93 14.52
N GLN A 107 16.26 3.46 13.46
CA GLN A 107 14.81 3.51 13.31
C GLN A 107 14.09 2.20 13.71
N GLU A 108 14.82 1.20 14.19
CA GLU A 108 14.23 -0.11 14.54
C GLU A 108 13.09 0.02 15.56
N THR A 109 13.27 0.82 16.61
CA THR A 109 12.21 1.08 17.61
C THR A 109 11.00 1.77 16.98
N ASN A 110 11.22 2.81 16.19
CA ASN A 110 10.14 3.55 15.50
C ASN A 110 9.38 2.64 14.52
N ASN A 111 10.06 1.74 13.82
CA ASN A 111 9.43 0.75 12.96
C ASN A 111 8.53 -0.19 13.76
N GLY A 112 9.03 -0.72 14.89
CA GLY A 112 8.27 -1.62 15.77
C GLY A 112 7.02 -0.96 16.34
N GLU A 113 7.16 0.24 16.89
CA GLU A 113 6.03 1.03 17.42
C GLU A 113 4.99 1.35 16.35
N ALA A 114 5.44 1.73 15.13
CA ALA A 114 4.53 2.00 14.02
C ALA A 114 3.81 0.74 13.55
N PHE A 115 4.47 -0.41 13.52
CA PHE A 115 3.85 -1.69 13.15
C PHE A 115 2.80 -2.11 14.18
N GLN A 116 3.12 -2.05 15.48
CA GLN A 116 2.17 -2.33 16.55
C GLN A 116 0.97 -1.38 16.50
N SER A 117 1.23 -0.08 16.32
CA SER A 117 0.15 0.92 16.16
C SER A 117 -0.74 0.63 14.94
N MET A 118 -0.18 0.10 13.84
CA MET A 118 -0.96 -0.33 12.67
C MET A 118 -1.89 -1.48 13.04
N ALA A 119 -1.38 -2.52 13.68
CA ALA A 119 -2.16 -3.68 14.10
C ALA A 119 -3.30 -3.26 15.05
N ASP A 120 -2.99 -2.45 16.07
CA ASP A 120 -3.99 -1.94 17.02
C ASP A 120 -5.08 -1.10 16.32
N ASN A 121 -4.68 -0.26 15.37
CA ASN A 121 -5.63 0.57 14.63
C ASN A 121 -6.49 -0.25 13.67
N CYS A 122 -5.96 -1.31 13.05
CA CYS A 122 -6.77 -2.25 12.27
C CYS A 122 -7.87 -2.87 13.14
N HIS A 123 -7.54 -3.39 14.32
CA HIS A 123 -8.53 -3.92 15.27
C HIS A 123 -9.58 -2.88 15.66
N ARG A 124 -9.18 -1.65 15.98
CA ARG A 124 -10.08 -0.56 16.39
C ARG A 124 -11.07 -0.13 15.30
N VAL A 125 -10.70 -0.27 14.03
CA VAL A 125 -11.59 0.06 12.90
C VAL A 125 -12.32 -1.17 12.35
N GLY A 126 -12.20 -2.34 13.00
CA GLY A 126 -12.85 -3.59 12.59
C GLY A 126 -12.24 -4.21 11.33
N LEU A 127 -10.99 -3.90 11.01
CA LEU A 127 -10.25 -4.52 9.92
C LEU A 127 -9.61 -5.83 10.41
N ASP A 128 -9.84 -6.92 9.68
CA ASP A 128 -9.23 -8.22 9.95
C ASP A 128 -7.75 -8.19 9.57
N PHE A 129 -6.89 -7.92 10.56
CA PHE A 129 -5.46 -7.73 10.34
C PHE A 129 -4.78 -9.01 9.81
N GLU A 130 -5.22 -10.18 10.24
CA GLU A 130 -4.61 -11.47 9.86
C GLU A 130 -4.89 -11.83 8.40
N HIS A 131 -6.05 -11.44 7.87
CA HIS A 131 -6.47 -11.77 6.52
C HIS A 131 -6.41 -10.59 5.54
N THR A 132 -6.08 -9.39 6.02
CA THR A 132 -5.88 -8.23 5.14
C THR A 132 -4.57 -8.39 4.35
N PRO A 133 -4.59 -8.26 3.01
CA PRO A 133 -3.39 -8.22 2.20
C PRO A 133 -2.38 -7.20 2.74
N LEU A 134 -1.23 -7.68 3.21
CA LEU A 134 -0.17 -6.86 3.79
C LEU A 134 1.18 -7.25 3.17
N VAL A 135 1.95 -6.25 2.78
CA VAL A 135 3.33 -6.37 2.31
C VAL A 135 4.22 -5.45 3.15
N VAL A 136 5.39 -5.93 3.55
CA VAL A 136 6.36 -5.15 4.31
C VAL A 136 7.50 -4.73 3.39
N GLN A 137 7.76 -3.43 3.34
CA GLN A 137 8.86 -2.85 2.58
C GLN A 137 9.87 -2.20 3.52
N PHE A 138 11.13 -2.63 3.46
CA PHE A 138 12.26 -1.95 4.08
C PHE A 138 12.87 -0.96 3.07
N ASN A 139 12.52 0.29 3.23
CA ASN A 139 12.94 1.40 2.36
C ASN A 139 14.26 2.03 2.80
N LYS A 140 14.88 2.84 1.94
CA LYS A 140 16.15 3.53 2.17
C LYS A 140 17.36 2.58 2.29
N ARG A 141 17.40 1.58 1.41
CA ARG A 141 18.51 0.60 1.38
C ARG A 141 19.83 1.19 0.96
N ASP A 142 19.84 2.40 0.44
CA ASP A 142 21.01 3.21 0.07
C ASP A 142 21.71 3.85 1.26
N LEU A 143 21.12 3.86 2.46
CA LEU A 143 21.74 4.43 3.64
C LEU A 143 22.89 3.56 4.17
N PRO A 144 24.03 4.17 4.58
CA PRO A 144 25.15 3.42 5.13
C PRO A 144 24.81 2.73 6.47
N GLY A 145 23.81 3.22 7.21
CA GLY A 145 23.31 2.64 8.46
C GLY A 145 22.23 1.59 8.26
N ALA A 146 21.93 1.18 7.03
CA ALA A 146 20.88 0.21 6.75
C ALA A 146 21.19 -1.17 7.35
N VAL A 147 20.24 -1.73 8.08
CA VAL A 147 20.33 -3.10 8.64
C VAL A 147 20.52 -4.10 7.49
N PRO A 148 21.46 -5.07 7.58
CA PRO A 148 21.67 -6.07 6.54
C PRO A 148 20.39 -6.84 6.21
N GLU A 149 20.15 -7.11 4.92
CA GLU A 149 18.94 -7.86 4.50
C GLU A 149 18.83 -9.24 5.17
N ALA A 150 19.95 -9.93 5.32
CA ALA A 150 19.96 -11.24 5.97
C ALA A 150 19.41 -11.17 7.42
N GLU A 151 19.80 -10.14 8.17
CA GLU A 151 19.33 -9.91 9.53
C GLU A 151 17.82 -9.57 9.55
N ILE A 152 17.33 -8.78 8.60
CA ILE A 152 15.90 -8.49 8.47
C ILE A 152 15.12 -9.76 8.12
N ARG A 153 15.60 -10.54 7.15
CA ARG A 153 14.95 -11.81 6.75
C ARG A 153 14.86 -12.81 7.88
N GLU A 154 15.94 -12.95 8.67
CA GLU A 154 15.96 -13.83 9.85
C GLU A 154 14.91 -13.40 10.88
N ARG A 155 14.83 -12.10 11.20
CA ARG A 155 13.86 -11.57 12.18
C ARG A 155 12.40 -11.72 11.73
N TRP A 156 12.14 -11.71 10.43
CA TRP A 156 10.81 -11.82 9.84
C TRP A 156 10.51 -13.20 9.27
N GLU A 157 11.37 -14.21 9.51
CA GLU A 157 11.22 -15.57 8.96
C GLU A 157 9.86 -16.20 9.29
N ALA A 158 9.37 -15.98 10.52
CA ALA A 158 8.08 -16.51 10.98
C ALA A 158 6.88 -15.65 10.56
N ALA A 159 7.10 -14.47 9.98
CA ALA A 159 6.01 -13.58 9.58
C ALA A 159 5.41 -14.03 8.23
N PRO A 160 4.08 -14.03 8.09
CA PRO A 160 3.42 -14.52 6.87
C PRO A 160 3.49 -13.52 5.71
N TRP A 161 4.00 -12.32 5.92
CA TRP A 161 3.96 -11.23 4.96
C TRP A 161 5.19 -11.20 4.05
N PRO A 162 5.01 -10.97 2.73
CA PRO A 162 6.12 -10.77 1.82
C PRO A 162 7.00 -9.59 2.23
N LEU A 163 8.33 -9.78 2.18
CA LEU A 163 9.32 -8.74 2.44
C LEU A 163 9.89 -8.22 1.14
N HIS A 164 9.96 -6.90 1.03
CA HIS A 164 10.61 -6.18 -0.06
C HIS A 164 11.63 -5.18 0.46
N PHE A 165 12.66 -4.95 -0.34
CA PHE A 165 13.72 -3.98 -0.08
C PHE A 165 13.68 -2.92 -1.16
N ALA A 166 13.79 -1.65 -0.77
CA ALA A 166 13.58 -0.55 -1.70
C ALA A 166 14.49 0.65 -1.44
N VAL A 167 14.72 1.39 -2.50
CA VAL A 167 15.23 2.77 -2.49
C VAL A 167 14.18 3.63 -3.20
N ALA A 168 13.18 4.11 -2.47
CA ALA A 168 12.07 4.83 -3.07
C ALA A 168 12.51 6.10 -3.82
N LEU A 169 13.64 6.72 -3.46
CA LEU A 169 14.19 7.86 -4.17
C LEU A 169 14.58 7.54 -5.61
N THR A 170 15.11 6.35 -5.88
CA THR A 170 15.48 5.90 -7.23
C THR A 170 14.35 5.14 -7.91
N GLY A 171 13.41 4.60 -7.15
CA GLY A 171 12.33 3.72 -7.62
C GLY A 171 12.63 2.23 -7.46
N ASP A 172 13.86 1.87 -7.06
CA ASP A 172 14.23 0.47 -6.86
C ASP A 172 13.33 -0.19 -5.81
N GLY A 173 12.77 -1.36 -6.15
CA GLY A 173 11.89 -2.14 -5.29
C GLY A 173 10.48 -1.58 -5.09
N VAL A 174 10.17 -0.36 -5.55
CA VAL A 174 8.85 0.28 -5.39
C VAL A 174 7.78 -0.48 -6.17
N GLU A 175 8.02 -0.74 -7.45
CA GLU A 175 7.08 -1.47 -8.31
C GLU A 175 6.91 -2.92 -7.85
N ALA A 176 7.99 -3.61 -7.48
CA ALA A 176 7.93 -4.98 -6.99
C ALA A 176 7.12 -5.10 -5.67
N THR A 177 7.25 -4.13 -4.78
CA THR A 177 6.43 -4.04 -3.55
C THR A 177 4.95 -3.91 -3.90
N PHE A 178 4.62 -3.01 -4.81
CA PHE A 178 3.25 -2.75 -5.22
C PHE A 178 2.65 -3.95 -5.97
N GLU A 179 3.40 -4.56 -6.89
CA GLU A 179 2.98 -5.79 -7.58
C GLU A 179 2.67 -6.93 -6.60
N SER A 180 3.50 -7.10 -5.57
CA SER A 180 3.27 -8.11 -4.52
C SER A 180 1.95 -7.86 -3.79
N LEU A 181 1.63 -6.61 -3.45
CA LEU A 181 0.35 -6.25 -2.85
C LEU A 181 -0.82 -6.51 -3.80
N LEU A 182 -0.70 -6.18 -5.10
CA LEU A 182 -1.75 -6.42 -6.09
C LEU A 182 -2.08 -7.90 -6.23
N ARG A 183 -1.06 -8.76 -6.22
CA ARG A 183 -1.25 -10.23 -6.24
C ARG A 183 -1.99 -10.73 -5.00
N ALA A 184 -1.60 -10.26 -3.82
CA ALA A 184 -2.26 -10.61 -2.57
C ALA A 184 -3.72 -10.11 -2.55
N LEU A 185 -3.96 -8.90 -3.04
CA LEU A 185 -5.30 -8.30 -3.17
C LEU A 185 -6.19 -9.14 -4.11
N TYR A 186 -5.68 -9.51 -5.28
CA TYR A 186 -6.41 -10.36 -6.22
C TYR A 186 -6.81 -11.68 -5.58
N ARG A 187 -5.85 -12.41 -5.00
CA ARG A 187 -6.09 -13.71 -4.37
C ARG A 187 -7.12 -13.65 -3.24
N ARG A 188 -7.11 -12.55 -2.49
CA ARG A 188 -8.07 -12.33 -1.39
C ARG A 188 -9.49 -12.14 -1.88
N HIS A 189 -9.67 -11.50 -3.03
CA HIS A 189 -10.98 -11.02 -3.48
C HIS A 189 -11.54 -11.74 -4.71
N ASP A 190 -10.75 -12.50 -5.50
CA ASP A 190 -11.21 -13.13 -6.74
C ASP A 190 -12.41 -14.05 -6.52
N ALA A 191 -12.38 -14.92 -5.49
CA ALA A 191 -13.46 -15.88 -5.23
C ALA A 191 -14.80 -15.20 -4.94
N GLU A 192 -14.76 -14.04 -4.27
CA GLU A 192 -15.96 -13.29 -3.87
C GLU A 192 -16.47 -12.38 -4.98
N LEU A 193 -15.55 -11.72 -5.69
CA LEU A 193 -15.87 -10.74 -6.72
C LEU A 193 -15.98 -11.34 -8.13
N GLY A 194 -15.63 -12.62 -8.30
CA GLY A 194 -15.68 -13.30 -9.58
C GLY A 194 -14.78 -12.69 -10.66
N LEU A 195 -13.63 -12.11 -10.28
CA LEU A 195 -12.75 -11.41 -11.22
C LEU A 195 -12.38 -12.27 -12.42
N ALA A 196 -11.93 -13.51 -12.17
CA ALA A 196 -11.63 -14.46 -13.23
C ALA A 196 -12.90 -14.94 -13.93
N ARG A 197 -13.89 -15.41 -13.15
CA ARG A 197 -15.04 -16.15 -13.66
C ARG A 197 -16.05 -15.27 -14.40
N GLU A 198 -16.33 -14.07 -13.86
CA GLU A 198 -17.41 -13.20 -14.36
C GLU A 198 -16.85 -12.06 -15.24
N HIS A 199 -15.63 -11.62 -14.96
CA HIS A 199 -15.03 -10.46 -15.63
C HIS A 199 -13.86 -10.80 -16.56
N GLY A 200 -13.42 -12.06 -16.60
CA GLY A 200 -12.33 -12.52 -17.45
C GLY A 200 -10.96 -11.94 -17.06
N VAL A 201 -10.80 -11.53 -15.79
CA VAL A 201 -9.58 -10.91 -15.28
C VAL A 201 -8.80 -11.94 -14.47
N SER A 202 -7.73 -12.53 -15.04
CA SER A 202 -6.80 -13.36 -14.30
C SER A 202 -5.91 -12.52 -13.36
N GLU A 203 -5.21 -13.16 -12.41
CA GLU A 203 -4.23 -12.48 -11.53
C GLU A 203 -3.19 -11.70 -12.37
N GLN A 204 -2.68 -12.32 -13.42
CA GLN A 204 -1.71 -11.68 -14.31
C GLN A 204 -2.32 -10.47 -15.03
N ALA A 205 -3.55 -10.59 -15.55
CA ALA A 205 -4.24 -9.50 -16.24
C ALA A 205 -4.59 -8.36 -15.28
N PHE A 206 -4.95 -8.66 -14.03
CA PHE A 206 -5.20 -7.66 -12.99
C PHE A 206 -3.94 -6.82 -12.71
N VAL A 207 -2.82 -7.50 -12.47
CA VAL A 207 -1.53 -6.85 -12.20
C VAL A 207 -1.07 -6.05 -13.41
N ALA A 208 -1.09 -6.66 -14.61
CA ALA A 208 -0.68 -5.99 -15.85
C ALA A 208 -1.55 -4.76 -16.15
N GLY A 209 -2.87 -4.88 -15.98
CA GLY A 209 -3.81 -3.78 -16.20
C GLY A 209 -3.56 -2.58 -15.28
N ILE A 210 -3.22 -2.81 -14.01
CA ILE A 210 -2.90 -1.72 -13.06
C ILE A 210 -1.51 -1.14 -13.30
N LEU A 211 -0.53 -1.98 -13.70
CA LEU A 211 0.83 -1.50 -13.96
C LEU A 211 1.00 -0.91 -15.39
N GLY A 212 -0.02 -1.01 -16.26
CA GLY A 212 0.07 -0.53 -17.64
C GLY A 212 1.01 -1.35 -18.51
N ARG A 213 1.14 -2.63 -18.18
CA ARG A 213 1.94 -3.57 -18.97
C ARG A 213 1.07 -4.26 -20.02
N PRO A 214 1.61 -4.58 -21.21
CA PRO A 214 0.89 -5.33 -22.25
C PRO A 214 0.53 -6.76 -21.83
#